data_ade38a8b5c0211842987590cede083e0
#
_entry.id   ade38a8b5c0211842987590cede083e0
#
_cell.length_a   1.000
_cell.length_b   1.000
_cell.length_c   1.000
_cell.angle_alpha   90.00
_cell.angle_beta   90.00
_cell.angle_gamma   90.00
#
_symmetry.space_group_name_H-M   'P 1'
#
loop_
_entity.id
_entity.type
_entity.pdbx_description
1 polymer ?
#
loop_
_entity_poly.entity_id
_entity_poly.type
_entity_poly.pdbx_seq_one_letter_code
_entity_poly.pdbx_strand_id
1 'polypeptide(L)'
;MRWTEVAAIVVLVAFATDARGAADEVKVKGRVVDEEGKAVAGAEVAPFWGADDSHPMFAYQGVKTEADGQFTLDVEFYGSDRVVMAVKGDRGGLAVVGPGSAGKPVEIKTGPLVEVSGHFTCTEQGGAPGWTNVYLLVKPGDVRFAQCMSKESKFRLKVPPGSYGFWGYGNSTDYTNDRRDITLKAGTPAVDLGPIDLKLKPLAKLYGKEPPPLKVTDARGVDKNVKLSDYKGKWVVLEFWGFWCGPCVARGLPNWVDFAEEHADDHDKFVILAVHDPQATDFAMLDERLKSVIQEYWHGKPLPLPIVLDTTGETVKNYGISSWPTAVLINPEGKLVRVKDETPEEYLDARLPPIPLDRKLARALDREIRFNVESARLENVTNFLRAMARVKIALDPDELKAVGVRKDTIVPLEADGRLTLRSWLNLSLAPLGLTYVPGDRGLKIVRKTSDNDTLARPTAAQAKANARVGAVLKRSVPFDFHKDPLKKVLAHLATETKETFLVDPSALKAGVPTLDTTVSGSDSGAPLEKALDDLLAPAGLTYVVREEAVVITRRP
;
A
#
# COMPACT_ATOMS: atom_id res chain seq x y z
N MET A 1 -27.25 -1.15 17.41
CA MET A 1 -26.23 -0.19 16.98
C MET A 1 -25.74 -0.66 15.64
N ARG A 2 -25.87 0.16 14.61
CA ARG A 2 -25.81 -0.25 13.20
C ARG A 2 -24.36 -0.51 12.76
N TRP A 3 -24.12 -1.71 12.30
CA TRP A 3 -22.90 -2.20 11.68
C TRP A 3 -22.89 -1.79 10.17
N THR A 4 -22.39 -0.62 9.86
CA THR A 4 -22.25 -0.17 8.45
C THR A 4 -20.92 0.53 8.16
N GLU A 5 -19.86 0.24 8.90
CA GLU A 5 -18.55 0.87 8.65
C GLU A 5 -17.36 -0.11 8.63
N VAL A 6 -17.56 -1.34 8.17
CA VAL A 6 -16.45 -2.28 7.89
C VAL A 6 -16.60 -2.80 6.46
N ALA A 7 -16.74 -1.88 5.52
CA ALA A 7 -16.64 -2.20 4.10
C ALA A 7 -15.52 -1.38 3.49
N ALA A 8 -14.55 -2.09 2.95
CA ALA A 8 -13.41 -1.61 2.17
C ALA A 8 -12.17 -1.16 2.97
N ILE A 9 -11.63 -2.04 3.82
CA ILE A 9 -10.18 -2.19 3.77
C ILE A 9 -9.93 -2.97 2.47
N VAL A 10 -9.91 -2.26 1.36
CA VAL A 10 -9.12 -2.68 0.21
C VAL A 10 -7.70 -2.68 0.75
N VAL A 11 -7.24 -3.83 1.24
CA VAL A 11 -5.83 -4.14 1.25
C VAL A 11 -5.47 -4.16 -0.23
N LEU A 12 -5.18 -2.98 -0.78
CA LEU A 12 -4.19 -2.86 -1.82
C LEU A 12 -2.95 -3.49 -1.18
N VAL A 13 -2.84 -4.81 -1.33
CA VAL A 13 -1.56 -5.48 -1.33
C VAL A 13 -0.85 -4.79 -2.50
N ALA A 14 -0.17 -3.70 -2.19
CA ALA A 14 0.84 -3.16 -3.07
C ALA A 14 1.81 -4.33 -3.25
N PHE A 15 1.60 -5.04 -4.35
CA PHE A 15 2.61 -5.96 -4.86
C PHE A 15 3.91 -5.18 -4.83
N ALA A 16 4.93 -5.80 -4.25
CA ALA A 16 6.29 -5.37 -4.47
C ALA A 16 6.38 -4.97 -5.94
N THR A 17 6.62 -3.72 -6.19
CA THR A 17 7.13 -3.27 -7.47
C THR A 17 8.57 -3.75 -7.55
N ASP A 18 8.73 -5.06 -7.81
CA ASP A 18 9.79 -5.45 -8.72
C ASP A 18 9.64 -4.54 -9.92
N ALA A 19 10.73 -4.12 -10.51
CA ALA A 19 10.82 -3.27 -11.69
C ALA A 19 9.96 -3.83 -12.85
N ARG A 20 8.64 -3.81 -12.69
CA ARG A 20 7.64 -4.08 -13.70
C ARG A 20 7.29 -2.71 -14.26
N GLY A 21 7.54 -2.55 -15.52
CA GLY A 21 7.18 -1.36 -16.28
C GLY A 21 5.74 -0.92 -15.97
N ALA A 22 5.41 0.32 -16.28
CA ALA A 22 4.07 0.87 -16.17
C ALA A 22 3.05 -0.16 -16.67
N ALA A 23 1.95 -0.33 -15.94
CA ALA A 23 0.87 -1.21 -16.38
C ALA A 23 0.34 -0.68 -17.73
N ASP A 24 0.32 -1.53 -18.74
CA ASP A 24 -0.35 -1.21 -20.00
C ASP A 24 -1.86 -1.36 -19.76
N GLU A 25 -2.57 -0.25 -19.67
CA GLU A 25 -4.03 -0.25 -19.64
C GLU A 25 -4.55 -0.47 -21.06
N VAL A 26 -5.26 -1.58 -21.27
CA VAL A 26 -5.79 -1.97 -22.58
C VAL A 26 -7.32 -2.06 -22.52
N LYS A 27 -7.99 -1.42 -23.47
CA LYS A 27 -9.44 -1.57 -23.66
C LYS A 27 -9.74 -2.93 -24.31
N VAL A 28 -10.26 -3.87 -23.52
CA VAL A 28 -10.76 -5.16 -23.98
C VAL A 28 -12.22 -4.99 -24.42
N LYS A 29 -12.48 -5.21 -25.70
CA LYS A 29 -13.83 -5.21 -26.27
C LYS A 29 -14.30 -6.63 -26.49
N GLY A 30 -15.58 -6.89 -26.27
CA GLY A 30 -16.11 -8.23 -26.48
C GLY A 30 -17.61 -8.29 -26.48
N ARG A 31 -18.11 -9.51 -26.60
CA ARG A 31 -19.52 -9.84 -26.59
C ARG A 31 -19.77 -11.04 -25.68
N VAL A 32 -20.83 -10.97 -24.90
CA VAL A 32 -21.31 -12.08 -24.08
C VAL A 32 -22.52 -12.72 -24.78
N VAL A 33 -22.45 -14.03 -24.97
CA VAL A 33 -23.51 -14.83 -25.60
C VAL A 33 -23.87 -16.03 -24.72
N ASP A 34 -25.09 -16.56 -24.89
CA ASP A 34 -25.51 -17.82 -24.29
C ASP A 34 -25.02 -19.03 -25.08
N GLU A 35 -25.47 -20.22 -24.71
CA GLU A 35 -25.07 -21.49 -25.36
C GLU A 35 -25.57 -21.57 -26.82
N GLU A 36 -26.67 -20.89 -27.16
CA GLU A 36 -27.25 -20.78 -28.47
C GLU A 36 -26.67 -19.64 -29.33
N GLY A 37 -25.71 -18.86 -28.78
CA GLY A 37 -25.09 -17.71 -29.46
C GLY A 37 -25.92 -16.43 -29.40
N LYS A 38 -27.00 -16.38 -28.62
CA LYS A 38 -27.83 -15.20 -28.43
C LYS A 38 -27.16 -14.23 -27.45
N ALA A 39 -27.28 -12.92 -27.71
CA ALA A 39 -26.73 -11.88 -26.88
C ALA A 39 -27.25 -11.91 -25.44
N VAL A 40 -26.36 -11.77 -24.47
CA VAL A 40 -26.70 -11.67 -23.03
C VAL A 40 -26.53 -10.23 -22.58
N ALA A 41 -27.66 -9.49 -22.54
CA ALA A 41 -27.70 -8.12 -22.05
C ALA A 41 -27.64 -8.04 -20.52
N GLY A 42 -26.95 -7.04 -19.97
CA GLY A 42 -26.87 -6.78 -18.52
C GLY A 42 -26.06 -7.84 -17.74
N ALA A 43 -25.24 -8.63 -18.41
CA ALA A 43 -24.24 -9.46 -17.73
C ALA A 43 -23.15 -8.56 -17.13
N GLU A 44 -22.74 -8.84 -15.93
CA GLU A 44 -21.61 -8.17 -15.29
C GLU A 44 -20.31 -8.81 -15.78
N VAL A 45 -19.37 -7.98 -16.27
CA VAL A 45 -18.09 -8.42 -16.87
C VAL A 45 -16.95 -7.78 -16.08
N ALA A 46 -16.04 -8.57 -15.56
CA ALA A 46 -14.92 -8.07 -14.75
C ALA A 46 -13.64 -8.89 -14.93
N PRO A 47 -12.47 -8.28 -14.71
CA PRO A 47 -11.18 -8.97 -14.77
C PRO A 47 -10.87 -9.75 -13.49
N PHE A 48 -11.58 -9.45 -12.41
CA PHE A 48 -11.40 -10.10 -11.13
C PHE A 48 -12.70 -10.16 -10.33
N TRP A 49 -12.92 -11.28 -9.63
CA TRP A 49 -14.14 -11.54 -8.86
C TRP A 49 -13.82 -11.85 -7.41
N GLY A 50 -14.63 -11.31 -6.50
CA GLY A 50 -14.54 -11.52 -5.07
C GLY A 50 -15.71 -12.29 -4.50
N ALA A 51 -15.47 -12.94 -3.37
CA ALA A 51 -16.47 -13.47 -2.47
C ALA A 51 -16.01 -13.30 -1.02
N ASP A 52 -16.93 -13.17 -0.09
CA ASP A 52 -16.67 -13.12 1.34
C ASP A 52 -17.83 -13.80 2.12
N ASP A 53 -17.78 -13.74 3.46
CA ASP A 53 -18.81 -14.35 4.31
C ASP A 53 -20.21 -13.74 4.11
N SER A 54 -20.30 -12.53 3.56
CA SER A 54 -21.55 -11.77 3.36
C SER A 54 -22.01 -11.75 1.90
N HIS A 55 -21.07 -11.81 0.96
CA HIS A 55 -21.30 -11.67 -0.47
C HIS A 55 -20.71 -12.86 -1.22
N PRO A 56 -21.57 -13.74 -1.76
CA PRO A 56 -21.12 -14.97 -2.40
C PRO A 56 -20.37 -14.73 -3.73
N MET A 57 -20.55 -13.57 -4.34
CA MET A 57 -19.84 -13.16 -5.54
C MET A 57 -20.05 -11.68 -5.85
N PHE A 58 -19.00 -10.96 -6.19
CA PHE A 58 -19.03 -9.59 -6.67
C PHE A 58 -17.85 -9.30 -7.61
N ALA A 59 -18.08 -8.39 -8.55
CA ALA A 59 -17.06 -7.97 -9.50
C ALA A 59 -16.22 -6.82 -8.96
N TYR A 60 -14.92 -6.85 -9.21
CA TYR A 60 -14.05 -5.70 -9.02
C TYR A 60 -13.92 -4.96 -10.35
N GLN A 61 -14.23 -3.66 -10.37
CA GLN A 61 -14.13 -2.80 -11.55
C GLN A 61 -14.89 -3.36 -12.78
N GLY A 62 -16.09 -3.91 -12.54
CA GLY A 62 -16.90 -4.51 -13.59
C GLY A 62 -17.71 -3.51 -14.38
N VAL A 63 -18.05 -3.91 -15.62
CA VAL A 63 -19.00 -3.22 -16.51
C VAL A 63 -20.20 -4.12 -16.81
N LYS A 64 -21.31 -3.57 -17.27
CA LYS A 64 -22.46 -4.36 -17.73
C LYS A 64 -22.52 -4.40 -19.25
N THR A 65 -22.88 -5.56 -19.81
CA THR A 65 -23.11 -5.68 -21.24
C THR A 65 -24.33 -4.88 -21.69
N GLU A 66 -24.25 -4.35 -22.91
CA GLU A 66 -25.33 -3.64 -23.59
C GLU A 66 -26.43 -4.61 -24.09
N ALA A 67 -27.47 -4.08 -24.74
CA ALA A 67 -28.61 -4.87 -25.23
C ALA A 67 -28.21 -5.96 -26.25
N ASP A 68 -27.18 -5.72 -27.02
CA ASP A 68 -26.61 -6.66 -28.01
C ASP A 68 -25.50 -7.57 -27.43
N GLY A 69 -25.29 -7.53 -26.11
CA GLY A 69 -24.30 -8.28 -25.39
C GLY A 69 -22.89 -7.71 -25.45
N GLN A 70 -22.65 -6.58 -26.09
CA GLN A 70 -21.34 -5.96 -26.18
C GLN A 70 -20.89 -5.37 -24.86
N PHE A 71 -19.55 -5.33 -24.64
CA PHE A 71 -18.91 -4.65 -23.52
C PHE A 71 -17.58 -4.04 -23.93
N THR A 72 -17.16 -3.02 -23.20
CA THR A 72 -15.78 -2.49 -23.23
C THR A 72 -15.29 -2.37 -21.80
N LEU A 73 -14.16 -2.98 -21.49
CA LEU A 73 -13.58 -3.09 -20.16
C LEU A 73 -12.12 -2.64 -20.20
N ASP A 74 -11.74 -1.75 -19.29
CA ASP A 74 -10.35 -1.36 -19.11
C ASP A 74 -9.66 -2.44 -18.25
N VAL A 75 -8.57 -3.02 -18.77
CA VAL A 75 -7.82 -4.11 -18.12
C VAL A 75 -6.35 -3.74 -18.03
N GLU A 76 -5.84 -3.74 -16.82
CA GLU A 76 -4.41 -3.51 -16.55
C GLU A 76 -3.61 -4.81 -16.73
N PHE A 77 -2.58 -4.77 -17.57
CA PHE A 77 -1.64 -5.86 -17.79
C PHE A 77 -0.28 -5.54 -17.14
N TYR A 78 0.21 -6.45 -16.34
CA TYR A 78 1.53 -6.40 -15.70
C TYR A 78 2.44 -7.46 -16.32
N GLY A 79 2.55 -7.47 -17.67
CA GLY A 79 3.36 -8.43 -18.39
C GLY A 79 2.85 -9.88 -18.39
N SER A 80 1.59 -10.12 -18.00
CA SER A 80 0.98 -11.45 -17.93
C SER A 80 -0.47 -11.42 -18.40
N ASP A 81 -0.99 -12.58 -18.81
CA ASP A 81 -2.38 -12.76 -19.20
C ASP A 81 -3.34 -12.41 -18.04
N ARG A 82 -4.56 -12.04 -18.42
CA ARG A 82 -5.69 -11.80 -17.53
C ARG A 82 -6.85 -12.70 -17.89
N VAL A 83 -7.76 -12.90 -16.95
CA VAL A 83 -9.06 -13.51 -17.21
C VAL A 83 -10.11 -12.43 -17.21
N VAL A 84 -11.01 -12.45 -18.19
CA VAL A 84 -12.24 -11.66 -18.16
C VAL A 84 -13.39 -12.65 -18.01
N MET A 85 -14.18 -12.49 -16.93
CA MET A 85 -15.32 -13.37 -16.65
C MET A 85 -16.62 -12.55 -16.68
N ALA A 86 -17.64 -13.09 -17.33
CA ALA A 86 -18.97 -12.54 -17.39
C ALA A 86 -19.95 -13.38 -16.56
N VAL A 87 -20.84 -12.73 -15.79
CA VAL A 87 -21.85 -13.41 -14.97
C VAL A 87 -23.21 -12.73 -15.11
N LYS A 88 -24.27 -13.53 -15.24
CA LYS A 88 -25.67 -13.10 -15.12
C LYS A 88 -26.49 -14.17 -14.39
N GLY A 89 -26.89 -13.87 -13.16
CA GLY A 89 -27.56 -14.85 -12.29
C GLY A 89 -26.66 -16.05 -12.00
N ASP A 90 -27.16 -17.26 -12.30
CA ASP A 90 -26.42 -18.52 -12.13
C ASP A 90 -25.69 -18.99 -13.39
N ARG A 91 -25.52 -18.10 -14.34
CA ARG A 91 -24.81 -18.38 -15.60
C ARG A 91 -23.60 -17.47 -15.73
N GLY A 92 -22.52 -18.01 -16.28
CA GLY A 92 -21.28 -17.26 -16.53
C GLY A 92 -20.35 -17.96 -17.48
N GLY A 93 -19.35 -17.22 -17.92
CA GLY A 93 -18.30 -17.72 -18.81
C GLY A 93 -17.05 -16.88 -18.63
N LEU A 94 -15.92 -17.37 -19.12
CA LEU A 94 -14.64 -16.65 -19.02
C LEU A 94 -13.85 -16.77 -20.32
N ALA A 95 -12.95 -15.80 -20.51
CA ALA A 95 -11.94 -15.82 -21.56
C ALA A 95 -10.60 -15.36 -20.99
N VAL A 96 -9.50 -15.92 -21.47
CA VAL A 96 -8.15 -15.46 -21.17
C VAL A 96 -7.75 -14.43 -22.22
N VAL A 97 -7.27 -13.27 -21.77
CA VAL A 97 -6.83 -12.15 -22.60
C VAL A 97 -5.37 -11.82 -22.29
N GLY A 98 -4.57 -11.57 -23.32
CA GLY A 98 -3.18 -11.16 -23.18
C GLY A 98 -2.97 -9.67 -23.49
N PRO A 99 -1.77 -9.12 -23.24
CA PRO A 99 -1.43 -7.74 -23.60
C PRO A 99 -1.65 -7.41 -25.07
N GLY A 100 -1.53 -8.41 -25.97
CA GLY A 100 -1.79 -8.29 -27.40
C GLY A 100 -3.26 -8.40 -27.82
N SER A 101 -4.22 -8.41 -26.88
CA SER A 101 -5.66 -8.49 -27.17
C SER A 101 -6.28 -7.14 -27.56
N ALA A 102 -5.52 -6.05 -27.51
CA ALA A 102 -5.98 -4.73 -27.94
C ALA A 102 -6.54 -4.79 -29.37
N GLY A 103 -7.80 -4.37 -29.56
CA GLY A 103 -8.47 -4.34 -30.85
C GLY A 103 -9.00 -5.68 -31.37
N LYS A 104 -8.78 -6.79 -30.67
CA LYS A 104 -9.37 -8.09 -31.01
C LYS A 104 -10.62 -8.34 -30.14
N PRO A 105 -11.83 -8.45 -30.74
CA PRO A 105 -13.04 -8.73 -29.96
C PRO A 105 -12.95 -10.09 -29.27
N VAL A 106 -13.38 -10.14 -28.00
CA VAL A 106 -13.45 -11.38 -27.21
C VAL A 106 -14.89 -11.85 -27.11
N GLU A 107 -15.17 -13.10 -27.42
CA GLU A 107 -16.48 -13.69 -27.17
C GLU A 107 -16.45 -14.52 -25.89
N ILE A 108 -17.39 -14.22 -24.97
CA ILE A 108 -17.57 -14.99 -23.73
C ILE A 108 -18.89 -15.73 -23.83
N LYS A 109 -18.80 -17.05 -23.92
CA LYS A 109 -19.96 -17.93 -23.94
C LYS A 109 -20.34 -18.33 -22.52
N THR A 110 -21.60 -18.02 -22.11
CA THR A 110 -22.09 -18.31 -20.77
C THR A 110 -22.82 -19.65 -20.71
N GLY A 111 -22.56 -20.41 -19.65
CA GLY A 111 -23.26 -21.63 -19.28
C GLY A 111 -23.56 -21.65 -17.78
N PRO A 112 -24.20 -22.72 -17.27
CA PRO A 112 -24.43 -22.88 -15.84
C PRO A 112 -23.14 -22.81 -15.05
N LEU A 113 -23.11 -22.01 -13.96
CA LEU A 113 -21.98 -21.95 -13.04
C LEU A 113 -21.98 -23.18 -12.13
N VAL A 114 -20.77 -23.54 -11.67
CA VAL A 114 -20.55 -24.57 -10.67
C VAL A 114 -20.21 -23.89 -9.35
N GLU A 115 -20.90 -24.22 -8.28
CA GLU A 115 -20.54 -23.76 -6.94
C GLU A 115 -19.38 -24.61 -6.40
N VAL A 116 -18.30 -23.96 -5.97
CA VAL A 116 -17.15 -24.58 -5.32
C VAL A 116 -17.15 -24.12 -3.89
N SER A 117 -17.21 -25.05 -2.96
CA SER A 117 -17.23 -24.77 -1.52
C SER A 117 -16.26 -25.66 -0.74
N GLY A 118 -16.07 -25.34 0.52
CA GLY A 118 -15.27 -26.12 1.45
C GLY A 118 -14.99 -25.32 2.72
N HIS A 119 -14.23 -25.92 3.63
CA HIS A 119 -13.83 -25.28 4.86
C HIS A 119 -12.41 -25.71 5.27
N PHE A 120 -11.74 -24.81 6.00
CA PHE A 120 -10.40 -25.07 6.52
C PHE A 120 -10.46 -25.52 7.97
N THR A 121 -9.59 -26.45 8.29
CA THR A 121 -9.33 -26.93 9.65
C THR A 121 -7.84 -26.85 9.95
N CYS A 122 -7.49 -26.92 11.22
CA CYS A 122 -6.13 -27.16 11.68
C CYS A 122 -6.21 -28.15 12.86
N THR A 123 -6.01 -29.42 12.57
CA THR A 123 -6.09 -30.49 13.58
C THR A 123 -5.00 -30.33 14.65
N GLU A 124 -3.83 -29.83 14.29
CA GLU A 124 -2.73 -29.55 15.24
C GLU A 124 -3.08 -28.44 16.25
N GLN A 125 -3.99 -27.54 15.91
CA GLN A 125 -4.46 -26.46 16.78
C GLN A 125 -5.75 -26.83 17.52
N GLY A 126 -6.44 -27.87 17.08
CA GLY A 126 -7.74 -28.29 17.62
C GLY A 126 -8.91 -27.40 17.17
N GLY A 127 -8.81 -26.75 16.01
CA GLY A 127 -9.86 -25.84 15.50
C GLY A 127 -9.63 -25.35 14.08
N ALA A 128 -10.35 -24.29 13.72
CA ALA A 128 -10.21 -23.63 12.43
C ALA A 128 -9.17 -22.49 12.48
N PRO A 129 -8.52 -22.15 11.34
CA PRO A 129 -7.56 -21.05 11.27
C PRO A 129 -8.13 -19.67 11.61
N GLY A 130 -9.44 -19.45 11.49
CA GLY A 130 -10.11 -18.16 11.56
C GLY A 130 -10.11 -17.51 10.19
N TRP A 131 -9.27 -16.51 9.97
CA TRP A 131 -9.15 -15.89 8.64
C TRP A 131 -8.51 -16.84 7.62
N THR A 132 -9.16 -16.96 6.47
CA THR A 132 -8.66 -17.75 5.33
C THR A 132 -8.92 -17.05 4.01
N ASN A 133 -8.15 -17.42 3.01
CA ASN A 133 -8.28 -16.93 1.65
C ASN A 133 -8.11 -18.06 0.65
N VAL A 134 -8.92 -18.00 -0.41
CA VAL A 134 -8.86 -18.92 -1.54
C VAL A 134 -8.68 -18.11 -2.81
N TYR A 135 -7.76 -18.53 -3.67
CA TYR A 135 -7.70 -18.09 -5.06
C TYR A 135 -8.03 -19.24 -6.00
N LEU A 136 -8.74 -18.91 -7.07
CA LEU A 136 -8.86 -19.76 -8.24
C LEU A 136 -8.07 -19.16 -9.41
N LEU A 137 -7.35 -20.03 -10.12
CA LEU A 137 -6.47 -19.71 -11.23
C LEU A 137 -6.86 -20.56 -12.44
N VAL A 138 -7.09 -19.92 -13.59
CA VAL A 138 -7.44 -20.65 -14.83
C VAL A 138 -6.23 -21.44 -15.35
N LYS A 139 -6.46 -22.67 -15.72
CA LYS A 139 -5.46 -23.55 -16.37
C LYS A 139 -5.67 -23.62 -17.90
N PRO A 140 -4.60 -23.75 -18.69
CA PRO A 140 -3.20 -23.60 -18.30
C PRO A 140 -2.81 -22.13 -18.06
N GLY A 141 -1.68 -21.90 -17.40
CA GLY A 141 -1.12 -20.55 -17.21
C GLY A 141 -1.28 -19.98 -15.80
N ASP A 142 -2.06 -20.62 -14.93
CA ASP A 142 -2.26 -20.16 -13.53
C ASP A 142 -2.69 -18.69 -13.40
N VAL A 143 -3.57 -18.25 -14.31
CA VAL A 143 -4.06 -16.86 -14.33
C VAL A 143 -5.13 -16.67 -13.25
N ARG A 144 -4.82 -15.86 -12.25
CA ARG A 144 -5.73 -15.58 -11.13
C ARG A 144 -6.92 -14.73 -11.58
N PHE A 145 -8.14 -15.12 -11.21
CA PHE A 145 -9.34 -14.39 -11.57
C PHE A 145 -10.41 -14.31 -10.48
N ALA A 146 -10.35 -15.18 -9.48
CA ALA A 146 -11.34 -15.20 -8.42
C ALA A 146 -10.68 -15.39 -7.04
N GLN A 147 -11.29 -14.79 -6.02
CA GLN A 147 -10.85 -14.83 -4.63
C GLN A 147 -12.04 -14.96 -3.70
N CYS A 148 -11.88 -15.75 -2.62
CA CYS A 148 -12.80 -15.76 -1.50
C CYS A 148 -12.05 -15.53 -0.20
N MET A 149 -12.41 -14.48 0.53
CA MET A 149 -11.89 -14.18 1.86
C MET A 149 -12.95 -14.50 2.92
N SER A 150 -12.57 -15.20 3.98
CA SER A 150 -13.48 -15.59 5.04
C SER A 150 -12.84 -15.44 6.41
N LYS A 151 -13.62 -14.99 7.38
CA LYS A 151 -13.29 -15.01 8.81
C LYS A 151 -13.81 -16.27 9.53
N GLU A 152 -14.63 -17.06 8.83
CA GLU A 152 -15.22 -18.30 9.34
C GLU A 152 -14.50 -19.56 8.88
N SER A 153 -13.36 -19.42 8.20
CA SER A 153 -12.60 -20.54 7.60
C SER A 153 -13.40 -21.36 6.60
N LYS A 154 -14.38 -20.76 5.93
CA LYS A 154 -15.18 -21.36 4.88
C LYS A 154 -14.98 -20.60 3.58
N PHE A 155 -15.27 -21.24 2.47
CA PHE A 155 -15.31 -20.55 1.18
C PHE A 155 -16.45 -21.07 0.31
N ARG A 156 -16.94 -20.17 -0.54
CA ARG A 156 -17.92 -20.49 -1.57
C ARG A 156 -17.70 -19.55 -2.74
N LEU A 157 -17.54 -20.13 -3.93
CA LEU A 157 -17.35 -19.42 -5.19
C LEU A 157 -18.24 -20.04 -6.26
N LYS A 158 -18.78 -19.25 -7.17
CA LYS A 158 -19.49 -19.73 -8.37
C LYS A 158 -18.67 -19.38 -9.60
N VAL A 159 -18.24 -20.40 -10.34
CA VAL A 159 -17.37 -20.24 -11.51
C VAL A 159 -17.80 -21.14 -12.66
N PRO A 160 -17.46 -20.83 -13.92
CA PRO A 160 -17.74 -21.70 -15.06
C PRO A 160 -17.11 -23.10 -14.88
N PRO A 161 -17.64 -24.15 -15.54
CA PRO A 161 -16.94 -25.41 -15.66
C PRO A 161 -15.56 -25.23 -16.28
N GLY A 162 -14.55 -25.98 -15.80
CA GLY A 162 -13.19 -25.87 -16.30
C GLY A 162 -12.15 -26.50 -15.38
N SER A 163 -10.88 -26.35 -15.75
CA SER A 163 -9.74 -26.78 -14.94
C SER A 163 -9.09 -25.57 -14.29
N TYR A 164 -8.89 -25.67 -12.98
CA TYR A 164 -8.41 -24.56 -12.15
C TYR A 164 -7.30 -25.00 -11.21
N GLY A 165 -6.34 -24.12 -10.98
CA GLY A 165 -5.50 -24.16 -9.79
C GLY A 165 -6.29 -23.63 -8.60
N PHE A 166 -6.37 -24.40 -7.53
CA PHE A 166 -6.87 -23.98 -6.23
C PHE A 166 -5.70 -23.62 -5.33
N TRP A 167 -5.77 -22.47 -4.70
CA TRP A 167 -4.79 -22.03 -3.72
C TRP A 167 -5.49 -21.47 -2.49
N GLY A 168 -5.52 -22.29 -1.42
CA GLY A 168 -6.14 -21.96 -0.15
C GLY A 168 -5.11 -21.79 0.96
N TYR A 169 -5.27 -20.76 1.80
CA TYR A 169 -4.36 -20.51 2.92
C TYR A 169 -5.05 -19.70 4.05
N GLY A 170 -4.49 -19.80 5.25
CA GLY A 170 -4.78 -18.92 6.36
C GLY A 170 -3.71 -17.85 6.53
N ASN A 171 -3.48 -17.37 7.76
CA ASN A 171 -2.33 -16.51 8.05
C ASN A 171 -1.04 -17.20 7.60
N SER A 172 -0.33 -16.56 6.67
CA SER A 172 0.85 -17.15 6.03
C SER A 172 2.03 -17.36 6.98
N THR A 173 2.06 -16.70 8.12
CA THR A 173 3.07 -16.89 9.17
C THR A 173 2.80 -18.17 9.96
N ASP A 174 1.54 -18.49 10.19
CA ASP A 174 1.12 -19.57 11.09
C ASP A 174 0.85 -20.89 10.40
N TYR A 175 0.31 -20.86 9.16
CA TYR A 175 -0.21 -22.04 8.48
C TYR A 175 0.49 -22.33 7.17
N THR A 176 0.56 -23.62 6.82
CA THR A 176 0.84 -24.04 5.45
C THR A 176 -0.30 -23.62 4.52
N ASN A 177 -0.06 -23.65 3.23
CA ASN A 177 -1.12 -23.50 2.23
C ASN A 177 -1.50 -24.85 1.63
N ASP A 178 -2.70 -24.92 1.04
CA ASP A 178 -3.12 -26.01 0.18
C ASP A 178 -3.11 -25.51 -1.28
N ARG A 179 -2.40 -26.21 -2.14
CA ARG A 179 -2.30 -25.90 -3.56
C ARG A 179 -2.46 -27.16 -4.39
N ARG A 180 -3.54 -27.20 -5.19
CA ARG A 180 -3.88 -28.36 -6.01
C ARG A 180 -4.66 -27.94 -7.25
N ASP A 181 -4.69 -28.82 -8.26
CA ASP A 181 -5.56 -28.64 -9.41
C ASP A 181 -6.92 -29.26 -9.13
N ILE A 182 -7.97 -28.58 -9.59
CA ILE A 182 -9.35 -29.06 -9.53
C ILE A 182 -9.99 -28.99 -10.91
N THR A 183 -10.88 -29.90 -11.21
CA THR A 183 -11.65 -29.90 -12.46
C THR A 183 -13.15 -29.88 -12.12
N LEU A 184 -13.83 -28.86 -12.62
CA LEU A 184 -15.26 -28.66 -12.46
C LEU A 184 -15.96 -29.09 -13.75
N LYS A 185 -16.75 -30.13 -13.67
CA LYS A 185 -17.44 -30.70 -14.84
C LYS A 185 -18.73 -29.94 -15.14
N ALA A 186 -19.02 -29.73 -16.42
CA ALA A 186 -20.32 -29.21 -16.85
C ALA A 186 -21.47 -30.10 -16.35
N GLY A 187 -22.57 -29.50 -15.98
CA GLY A 187 -23.74 -30.21 -15.43
C GLY A 187 -23.65 -30.60 -13.95
N THR A 188 -22.52 -30.32 -13.30
CA THR A 188 -22.38 -30.50 -11.84
C THR A 188 -22.76 -29.19 -11.16
N PRO A 189 -23.84 -29.12 -10.36
CA PRO A 189 -24.28 -27.84 -9.77
C PRO A 189 -23.37 -27.36 -8.64
N ALA A 190 -22.76 -28.29 -7.89
CA ALA A 190 -21.88 -27.96 -6.76
C ALA A 190 -20.79 -29.01 -6.57
N VAL A 191 -19.63 -28.55 -6.11
CA VAL A 191 -18.48 -29.37 -5.70
C VAL A 191 -18.02 -28.90 -4.33
N ASP A 192 -18.16 -29.78 -3.33
CA ASP A 192 -17.59 -29.56 -2.00
C ASP A 192 -16.19 -30.20 -1.94
N LEU A 193 -15.17 -29.37 -1.70
CA LEU A 193 -13.79 -29.83 -1.52
C LEU A 193 -13.52 -30.41 -0.13
N GLY A 194 -14.55 -30.40 0.75
CA GLY A 194 -14.51 -30.95 2.10
C GLY A 194 -13.61 -30.16 3.06
N PRO A 195 -13.21 -30.80 4.16
CA PRO A 195 -12.26 -30.20 5.10
C PRO A 195 -10.85 -30.18 4.48
N ILE A 196 -10.22 -29.01 4.55
CA ILE A 196 -8.84 -28.78 4.15
C ILE A 196 -8.01 -28.51 5.40
N ASP A 197 -7.20 -29.48 5.81
CA ASP A 197 -6.44 -29.41 7.05
C ASP A 197 -5.09 -28.69 6.83
N LEU A 198 -5.03 -27.40 7.15
CA LEU A 198 -3.81 -26.61 7.14
C LEU A 198 -2.94 -26.99 8.35
N LYS A 199 -1.65 -27.24 8.11
CA LYS A 199 -0.70 -27.56 9.17
C LYS A 199 -0.08 -26.29 9.74
N LEU A 200 0.26 -26.34 11.04
CA LEU A 200 1.04 -25.26 11.64
C LEU A 200 2.46 -25.23 11.07
N LYS A 201 2.91 -24.02 10.71
CA LYS A 201 4.32 -23.78 10.39
C LYS A 201 5.19 -23.87 11.64
N PRO A 202 6.51 -24.09 11.49
CA PRO A 202 7.41 -24.21 12.63
C PRO A 202 7.33 -23.05 13.62
N LEU A 203 7.27 -21.78 13.14
CA LEU A 203 7.15 -20.61 14.00
C LEU A 203 5.88 -20.67 14.86
N ALA A 204 4.75 -21.04 14.27
CA ALA A 204 3.48 -21.12 15.00
C ALA A 204 3.51 -22.16 16.13
N LYS A 205 4.33 -23.21 15.99
CA LYS A 205 4.53 -24.24 17.04
C LYS A 205 5.37 -23.76 18.22
N LEU A 206 6.02 -22.62 18.07
CA LEU A 206 6.88 -22.00 19.11
C LEU A 206 6.12 -21.01 20.00
N TYR A 207 4.94 -20.51 19.60
CA TYR A 207 4.19 -19.56 20.40
C TYR A 207 3.87 -20.09 21.79
N GLY A 208 4.04 -19.24 22.81
CA GLY A 208 3.92 -19.56 24.22
C GLY A 208 5.11 -20.31 24.84
N LYS A 209 6.12 -20.65 24.03
CA LYS A 209 7.35 -21.33 24.46
C LYS A 209 8.54 -20.37 24.53
N GLU A 210 9.61 -20.81 25.14
CA GLU A 210 10.89 -20.12 25.06
C GLU A 210 11.41 -20.15 23.61
N PRO A 211 11.97 -19.04 23.12
CA PRO A 211 12.51 -18.95 21.77
C PRO A 211 13.76 -19.82 21.61
N PRO A 212 13.99 -20.39 20.42
CA PRO A 212 15.29 -20.96 20.11
C PRO A 212 16.41 -19.92 20.28
N PRO A 213 17.61 -20.31 20.69
CA PRO A 213 18.74 -19.39 20.81
C PRO A 213 19.10 -18.80 19.43
N LEU A 214 19.54 -17.54 19.43
CA LEU A 214 20.13 -16.94 18.25
C LEU A 214 21.50 -17.56 17.97
N LYS A 215 21.77 -17.88 16.71
CA LYS A 215 23.11 -18.18 16.23
C LYS A 215 23.69 -16.89 15.65
N VAL A 216 24.56 -16.25 16.43
CA VAL A 216 25.19 -15.00 16.03
C VAL A 216 26.59 -15.30 15.52
N THR A 217 26.87 -14.98 14.26
CA THR A 217 28.22 -15.07 13.68
C THR A 217 28.94 -13.73 13.73
N ASP A 218 28.18 -12.62 13.61
CA ASP A 218 28.67 -11.26 13.81
C ASP A 218 27.51 -10.33 14.20
N ALA A 219 27.79 -9.15 14.79
CA ALA A 219 26.79 -8.20 15.21
C ALA A 219 27.28 -6.76 15.14
N ARG A 220 26.38 -5.81 14.93
CA ARG A 220 26.62 -4.35 14.94
C ARG A 220 25.59 -3.69 15.84
N GLY A 221 26.01 -2.76 16.70
CA GLY A 221 25.12 -2.07 17.65
C GLY A 221 24.73 -2.90 18.87
N VAL A 222 25.22 -4.13 18.96
CA VAL A 222 25.06 -5.06 20.10
C VAL A 222 26.27 -6.02 20.16
N ASP A 223 26.50 -6.61 21.33
CA ASP A 223 27.58 -7.61 21.47
C ASP A 223 27.32 -8.84 20.61
N LYS A 224 28.35 -9.38 19.95
CA LYS A 224 28.24 -10.59 19.13
C LYS A 224 27.92 -11.85 19.95
N ASN A 225 28.13 -11.84 21.26
CA ASN A 225 27.74 -12.92 22.16
C ASN A 225 26.36 -12.73 22.77
N VAL A 226 25.54 -11.79 22.25
CA VAL A 226 24.19 -11.48 22.72
C VAL A 226 23.32 -12.72 22.82
N LYS A 227 22.61 -12.85 23.92
CA LYS A 227 21.64 -13.91 24.18
C LYS A 227 20.28 -13.28 24.48
N LEU A 228 19.21 -13.95 24.08
CA LEU A 228 17.85 -13.48 24.39
C LEU A 228 17.59 -13.40 25.90
N SER A 229 18.26 -14.23 26.70
CA SER A 229 18.22 -14.14 28.17
C SER A 229 18.72 -12.82 28.75
N ASP A 230 19.56 -12.08 28.02
CA ASP A 230 20.12 -10.80 28.46
C ASP A 230 19.04 -9.70 28.48
N TYR A 231 17.93 -9.94 27.80
CA TYR A 231 16.79 -9.04 27.70
C TYR A 231 15.58 -9.47 28.54
N LYS A 232 15.78 -10.39 29.49
CA LYS A 232 14.70 -10.79 30.40
C LYS A 232 14.12 -9.56 31.14
N GLY A 233 12.80 -9.48 31.20
CA GLY A 233 12.09 -8.31 31.73
C GLY A 233 11.77 -7.23 30.69
N LYS A 234 12.26 -7.39 29.45
CA LYS A 234 11.97 -6.48 28.33
C LYS A 234 11.22 -7.22 27.22
N TRP A 235 10.49 -6.48 26.42
CA TRP A 235 10.02 -6.97 25.13
C TRP A 235 11.20 -7.09 24.16
N VAL A 236 11.26 -8.18 23.40
CA VAL A 236 12.25 -8.35 22.32
C VAL A 236 11.53 -8.50 21.00
N VAL A 237 11.92 -7.69 20.04
CA VAL A 237 11.51 -7.79 18.64
C VAL A 237 12.68 -8.39 17.86
N LEU A 238 12.45 -9.49 17.17
CA LEU A 238 13.35 -10.02 16.17
C LEU A 238 12.75 -9.73 14.80
N GLU A 239 13.28 -8.73 14.10
CA GLU A 239 12.88 -8.42 12.74
C GLU A 239 13.75 -9.18 11.76
N PHE A 240 13.21 -10.24 11.16
CA PHE A 240 13.90 -11.02 10.14
C PHE A 240 13.79 -10.33 8.79
N TRP A 241 14.93 -10.00 8.19
CA TRP A 241 15.00 -9.22 6.96
C TRP A 241 16.16 -9.63 6.05
N GLY A 242 16.22 -9.11 4.82
CA GLY A 242 17.32 -9.25 3.89
C GLY A 242 17.51 -7.98 3.06
N PHE A 243 18.74 -7.65 2.67
CA PHE A 243 19.05 -6.48 1.85
C PHE A 243 18.35 -6.50 0.48
N TRP A 244 18.05 -7.68 -0.03
CA TRP A 244 17.34 -7.92 -1.30
C TRP A 244 15.82 -7.82 -1.17
N CYS A 245 15.30 -7.79 0.04
CA CYS A 245 13.87 -7.77 0.30
C CYS A 245 13.32 -6.33 0.26
N GLY A 246 12.76 -5.90 -0.87
CA GLY A 246 12.19 -4.57 -1.04
C GLY A 246 11.21 -4.17 0.07
N PRO A 247 10.20 -5.00 0.44
CA PRO A 247 9.30 -4.69 1.55
C PRO A 247 10.00 -4.54 2.91
N CYS A 248 11.11 -5.26 3.14
CA CYS A 248 11.87 -5.16 4.39
C CYS A 248 12.53 -3.78 4.52
N VAL A 249 13.25 -3.36 3.46
CA VAL A 249 14.04 -2.12 3.49
C VAL A 249 13.19 -0.87 3.30
N ALA A 250 12.06 -0.98 2.55
CA ALA A 250 11.18 0.15 2.28
C ALA A 250 10.12 0.39 3.36
N ARG A 251 9.78 -0.64 4.18
CA ARG A 251 8.70 -0.54 5.18
C ARG A 251 9.01 -1.23 6.51
N GLY A 252 9.38 -2.51 6.51
CA GLY A 252 9.57 -3.28 7.74
C GLY A 252 10.55 -2.61 8.70
N LEU A 253 11.80 -2.44 8.28
CA LEU A 253 12.82 -1.78 9.08
C LEU A 253 12.51 -0.30 9.38
N PRO A 254 12.11 0.54 8.41
CA PRO A 254 11.68 1.91 8.71
C PRO A 254 10.56 1.99 9.75
N ASN A 255 9.60 1.07 9.71
CA ASN A 255 8.54 1.01 10.70
C ASN A 255 9.07 0.78 12.13
N TRP A 256 10.06 -0.09 12.28
CA TRP A 256 10.69 -0.34 13.57
C TRP A 256 11.60 0.80 14.02
N VAL A 257 12.24 1.52 13.08
CA VAL A 257 12.98 2.75 13.40
C VAL A 257 12.03 3.81 13.94
N ASP A 258 10.92 4.05 13.23
CA ASP A 258 9.88 4.98 13.67
C ASP A 258 9.31 4.61 15.04
N PHE A 259 9.04 3.31 15.25
CA PHE A 259 8.57 2.79 16.54
C PHE A 259 9.56 3.07 17.67
N ALA A 260 10.86 2.79 17.45
CA ALA A 260 11.90 3.05 18.44
C ALA A 260 12.04 4.56 18.76
N GLU A 261 11.91 5.42 17.75
CA GLU A 261 11.90 6.87 17.94
C GLU A 261 10.65 7.34 18.69
N GLU A 262 9.48 6.78 18.38
CA GLU A 262 8.22 7.09 19.08
C GLU A 262 8.29 6.74 20.58
N HIS A 263 8.95 5.63 20.91
CA HIS A 263 9.12 5.12 22.28
C HIS A 263 10.51 5.38 22.85
N ALA A 264 11.19 6.47 22.44
CA ALA A 264 12.56 6.76 22.89
C ALA A 264 12.70 6.88 24.42
N ASP A 265 11.65 7.29 25.12
CA ASP A 265 11.63 7.38 26.59
C ASP A 265 11.44 6.01 27.28
N ASP A 266 11.05 4.98 26.50
CA ASP A 266 10.77 3.62 26.98
C ASP A 266 11.76 2.57 26.46
N HIS A 267 12.92 2.99 25.93
CA HIS A 267 13.95 2.09 25.38
C HIS A 267 14.53 1.09 26.40
N ASP A 268 14.29 1.31 27.68
CA ASP A 268 14.61 0.35 28.74
C ASP A 268 13.61 -0.82 28.80
N LYS A 269 12.43 -0.72 28.17
CA LYS A 269 11.33 -1.69 28.20
C LYS A 269 11.29 -2.64 27.01
N PHE A 270 12.01 -2.32 25.94
CA PHE A 270 12.08 -3.15 24.76
C PHE A 270 13.44 -3.10 24.07
N VAL A 271 13.70 -4.05 23.18
CA VAL A 271 14.81 -4.05 22.24
C VAL A 271 14.36 -4.57 20.89
N ILE A 272 14.89 -4.00 19.82
CA ILE A 272 14.66 -4.43 18.45
C ILE A 272 15.99 -4.92 17.88
N LEU A 273 16.04 -6.17 17.44
CA LEU A 273 17.20 -6.78 16.79
C LEU A 273 16.84 -7.09 15.34
N ALA A 274 17.52 -6.45 14.41
CA ALA A 274 17.38 -6.72 12.98
C ALA A 274 18.22 -7.94 12.61
N VAL A 275 17.58 -9.10 12.48
CA VAL A 275 18.23 -10.38 12.16
C VAL A 275 18.28 -10.56 10.66
N HIS A 276 19.46 -10.44 10.07
CA HIS A 276 19.66 -10.58 8.63
C HIS A 276 19.60 -12.05 8.19
N ASP A 277 19.08 -12.27 6.99
CA ASP A 277 19.11 -13.59 6.38
C ASP A 277 20.56 -14.07 6.10
N PRO A 278 20.82 -15.38 5.88
CA PRO A 278 22.19 -15.88 5.76
C PRO A 278 22.93 -15.46 4.48
N GLN A 279 22.31 -14.65 3.59
CA GLN A 279 22.97 -14.20 2.36
C GLN A 279 24.04 -13.12 2.62
N ALA A 280 23.96 -12.39 3.73
CA ALA A 280 25.05 -11.49 4.12
C ALA A 280 26.16 -12.30 4.79
N THR A 281 27.31 -12.40 4.14
CA THR A 281 28.48 -13.16 4.64
C THR A 281 29.26 -12.42 5.73
N ASP A 282 29.21 -11.09 5.69
CA ASP A 282 29.86 -10.18 6.62
C ASP A 282 29.28 -8.75 6.49
N PHE A 283 29.68 -7.85 7.38
CA PHE A 283 29.23 -6.46 7.32
C PHE A 283 29.80 -5.67 6.15
N ALA A 284 30.97 -6.01 5.61
CA ALA A 284 31.53 -5.30 4.47
C ALA A 284 30.68 -5.53 3.22
N MET A 285 30.27 -6.79 2.99
CA MET A 285 29.35 -7.15 1.92
C MET A 285 27.98 -6.52 2.13
N LEU A 286 27.45 -6.56 3.36
CA LEU A 286 26.16 -5.95 3.67
C LEU A 286 26.15 -4.43 3.40
N ASP A 287 27.19 -3.71 3.84
CA ASP A 287 27.31 -2.27 3.65
C ASP A 287 27.38 -1.91 2.15
N GLU A 288 28.08 -2.70 1.34
CA GLU A 288 28.12 -2.51 -0.11
C GLU A 288 26.73 -2.66 -0.74
N ARG A 289 25.99 -3.71 -0.33
CA ARG A 289 24.62 -3.97 -0.83
C ARG A 289 23.61 -2.92 -0.37
N LEU A 290 23.84 -2.30 0.77
CA LEU A 290 22.94 -1.28 1.31
C LEU A 290 23.18 0.13 0.77
N LYS A 291 24.21 0.41 -0.03
CA LYS A 291 24.47 1.76 -0.54
C LYS A 291 23.28 2.38 -1.26
N SER A 292 22.66 1.64 -2.18
CA SER A 292 21.47 2.12 -2.90
C SER A 292 20.26 2.23 -1.97
N VAL A 293 20.06 1.26 -1.08
CA VAL A 293 18.96 1.26 -0.09
C VAL A 293 19.04 2.48 0.83
N ILE A 294 20.23 2.79 1.33
CA ILE A 294 20.47 3.95 2.20
C ILE A 294 20.09 5.24 1.49
N GLN A 295 20.43 5.39 0.21
CA GLN A 295 20.11 6.60 -0.56
C GLN A 295 18.62 6.66 -0.92
N GLU A 296 18.05 5.55 -1.33
CA GLU A 296 16.69 5.50 -1.88
C GLU A 296 15.60 5.46 -0.78
N TYR A 297 15.81 4.65 0.27
CA TYR A 297 14.78 4.38 1.29
C TYR A 297 15.10 4.98 2.66
N TRP A 298 16.38 5.14 3.03
CA TRP A 298 16.79 5.56 4.37
C TRP A 298 17.41 6.96 4.43
N HIS A 299 17.15 7.80 3.41
CA HIS A 299 17.54 9.22 3.37
C HIS A 299 19.03 9.50 3.63
N GLY A 300 19.90 8.63 3.14
CA GLY A 300 21.35 8.77 3.31
C GLY A 300 21.87 8.39 4.72
N LYS A 301 21.01 7.85 5.60
CA LYS A 301 21.38 7.44 6.96
C LYS A 301 21.47 5.91 7.07
N PRO A 302 22.46 5.36 7.76
CA PRO A 302 22.49 3.92 8.04
C PRO A 302 21.36 3.54 9.00
N LEU A 303 21.01 2.24 9.03
CA LEU A 303 20.00 1.71 9.95
C LEU A 303 20.44 1.94 11.41
N PRO A 304 19.65 2.62 12.25
CA PRO A 304 20.01 2.90 13.64
C PRO A 304 19.69 1.74 14.60
N LEU A 305 19.16 0.63 14.09
CA LEU A 305 18.85 -0.57 14.89
C LEU A 305 20.04 -1.50 14.97
N PRO A 306 20.21 -2.25 16.07
CA PRO A 306 21.17 -3.34 16.15
C PRO A 306 20.94 -4.39 15.06
N ILE A 307 22.01 -4.80 14.38
CA ILE A 307 21.96 -5.80 13.31
C ILE A 307 22.72 -7.05 13.79
N VAL A 308 22.07 -8.20 13.62
CA VAL A 308 22.64 -9.52 13.91
C VAL A 308 22.78 -10.30 12.61
N LEU A 309 23.96 -10.86 12.37
CA LEU A 309 24.24 -11.77 11.26
C LEU A 309 24.30 -13.21 11.76
N ASP A 310 23.64 -14.10 11.03
CA ASP A 310 23.78 -15.54 11.14
C ASP A 310 24.08 -16.12 9.76
N THR A 311 25.34 -16.21 9.42
CA THR A 311 25.81 -16.75 8.12
C THR A 311 25.55 -18.24 7.97
N THR A 312 25.20 -18.94 9.07
CA THR A 312 24.90 -20.39 9.04
C THR A 312 23.46 -20.68 8.65
N GLY A 313 22.54 -19.70 8.85
CA GLY A 313 21.11 -19.85 8.64
C GLY A 313 20.40 -20.67 9.72
N GLU A 314 21.08 -21.04 10.80
CA GLU A 314 20.48 -21.84 11.88
C GLU A 314 19.35 -21.09 12.58
N THR A 315 19.47 -19.78 12.80
CA THR A 315 18.42 -18.95 13.41
C THR A 315 17.18 -18.96 12.56
N VAL A 316 17.30 -18.64 11.27
CA VAL A 316 16.19 -18.65 10.30
C VAL A 316 15.49 -20.02 10.29
N LYS A 317 16.27 -21.09 10.25
CA LYS A 317 15.77 -22.47 10.28
C LYS A 317 15.07 -22.82 11.58
N ASN A 318 15.66 -22.49 12.73
CA ASN A 318 15.12 -22.84 14.05
C ASN A 318 13.82 -22.11 14.37
N TYR A 319 13.67 -20.86 13.90
CA TYR A 319 12.42 -20.10 13.99
C TYR A 319 11.43 -20.47 12.88
N GLY A 320 11.85 -21.21 11.86
CA GLY A 320 11.01 -21.60 10.73
C GLY A 320 10.59 -20.41 9.87
N ILE A 321 11.45 -19.41 9.74
CA ILE A 321 11.20 -18.24 8.92
C ILE A 321 11.17 -18.64 7.44
N SER A 322 10.09 -18.34 6.75
CA SER A 322 9.86 -18.71 5.35
C SER A 322 9.37 -17.55 4.48
N SER A 323 9.23 -16.36 5.07
CA SER A 323 8.81 -15.13 4.39
C SER A 323 9.52 -13.93 5.02
N TRP A 324 9.71 -12.88 4.23
CA TRP A 324 10.36 -11.63 4.65
C TRP A 324 9.50 -10.42 4.24
N PRO A 325 9.35 -9.40 5.10
CA PRO A 325 9.80 -9.37 6.49
C PRO A 325 8.97 -10.29 7.40
N THR A 326 9.54 -10.71 8.52
CA THR A 326 8.81 -11.38 9.60
C THR A 326 9.30 -10.85 10.94
N ALA A 327 8.39 -10.22 11.69
CA ALA A 327 8.63 -9.80 13.06
C ALA A 327 8.20 -10.89 14.05
N VAL A 328 9.06 -11.23 14.97
CA VAL A 328 8.81 -12.17 16.07
C VAL A 328 8.90 -11.42 17.38
N LEU A 329 7.84 -11.49 18.20
CA LEU A 329 7.79 -10.86 19.50
C LEU A 329 8.06 -11.87 20.62
N ILE A 330 8.88 -11.46 21.57
CA ILE A 330 9.17 -12.20 22.81
C ILE A 330 8.76 -11.29 23.97
N ASN A 331 7.92 -11.79 24.85
CA ASN A 331 7.45 -11.03 26.00
C ASN A 331 8.50 -10.93 27.12
N PRO A 332 8.30 -10.08 28.15
CA PRO A 332 9.22 -9.94 29.27
C PRO A 332 9.51 -11.23 30.06
N GLU A 333 8.61 -12.20 29.98
CA GLU A 333 8.78 -13.52 30.58
C GLU A 333 9.68 -14.45 29.74
N GLY A 334 10.13 -13.97 28.55
CA GLY A 334 11.00 -14.72 27.63
C GLY A 334 10.25 -15.72 26.76
N LYS A 335 8.95 -15.53 26.49
CA LYS A 335 8.13 -16.42 25.66
C LYS A 335 7.73 -15.76 24.35
N LEU A 336 7.74 -16.55 23.29
CA LEU A 336 7.24 -16.14 21.97
C LEU A 336 5.74 -15.81 22.02
N VAL A 337 5.37 -14.70 21.43
CA VAL A 337 4.00 -14.20 21.39
C VAL A 337 3.39 -14.33 20.00
N ARG A 338 2.16 -14.82 19.93
CA ARG A 338 1.37 -14.79 18.72
C ARG A 338 0.60 -13.47 18.63
N VAL A 339 0.86 -12.71 17.58
CA VAL A 339 0.07 -11.51 17.25
C VAL A 339 -1.10 -11.91 16.36
N LYS A 340 -2.31 -11.43 16.69
CA LYS A 340 -3.54 -11.69 15.93
C LYS A 340 -4.25 -10.39 15.64
N ASP A 341 -4.79 -10.26 14.43
CA ASP A 341 -5.68 -9.17 14.00
C ASP A 341 -5.11 -7.74 14.11
N GLU A 342 -3.82 -7.61 14.38
CA GLU A 342 -3.07 -6.34 14.48
C GLU A 342 -1.64 -6.53 13.95
N THR A 343 -0.91 -5.45 13.74
CA THR A 343 0.52 -5.54 13.39
C THR A 343 1.36 -5.79 14.65
N PRO A 344 2.60 -6.34 14.53
CA PRO A 344 3.51 -6.49 15.67
C PRO A 344 3.79 -5.19 16.41
N GLU A 345 3.90 -4.08 15.67
CA GLU A 345 4.09 -2.74 16.22
C GLU A 345 2.88 -2.27 17.04
N GLU A 346 1.65 -2.42 16.50
CA GLU A 346 0.40 -2.09 17.22
C GLU A 346 0.24 -2.94 18.48
N TYR A 347 0.58 -4.24 18.38
CA TYR A 347 0.55 -5.15 19.50
C TYR A 347 1.48 -4.69 20.63
N LEU A 348 2.70 -4.26 20.28
CA LEU A 348 3.70 -3.80 21.25
C LEU A 348 3.35 -2.41 21.80
N ASP A 349 2.91 -1.45 20.93
CA ASP A 349 2.47 -0.11 21.34
C ASP A 349 1.38 -0.17 22.43
N ALA A 350 0.42 -1.09 22.29
CA ALA A 350 -0.66 -1.28 23.26
C ALA A 350 -0.19 -1.82 24.63
N ARG A 351 1.06 -2.27 24.76
CA ARG A 351 1.65 -2.90 25.97
C ARG A 351 2.78 -2.09 26.58
N LEU A 352 3.22 -1.06 25.89
CA LEU A 352 4.13 -0.04 26.42
C LEU A 352 3.34 1.11 27.06
N PRO A 353 3.99 1.98 27.85
CA PRO A 353 3.34 3.16 28.35
C PRO A 353 2.76 4.01 27.21
N PRO A 354 1.54 4.54 27.35
CA PRO A 354 0.92 5.29 26.29
C PRO A 354 1.69 6.59 26.01
N ILE A 355 2.02 6.82 24.76
CA ILE A 355 2.62 8.08 24.32
C ILE A 355 1.56 9.19 24.45
N PRO A 356 1.85 10.33 25.10
CA PRO A 356 0.94 11.47 25.14
C PRO A 356 0.48 11.87 23.74
N LEU A 357 -0.83 12.12 23.58
CA LEU A 357 -1.45 12.37 22.27
C LEU A 357 -0.82 13.56 21.52
N ASP A 358 -0.52 14.63 22.22
CA ASP A 358 0.14 15.82 21.66
C ASP A 358 1.52 15.47 21.06
N ARG A 359 2.31 14.66 21.73
CA ARG A 359 3.61 14.17 21.23
C ARG A 359 3.43 13.27 20.03
N LYS A 360 2.45 12.34 20.09
CA LYS A 360 2.12 11.44 18.97
C LYS A 360 1.70 12.24 17.72
N LEU A 361 0.85 13.25 17.91
CA LEU A 361 0.40 14.13 16.83
C LEU A 361 1.53 14.99 16.25
N ALA A 362 2.37 15.56 17.10
CA ALA A 362 3.52 16.36 16.62
C ALA A 362 4.44 15.53 15.72
N ARG A 363 4.83 14.33 16.18
CA ARG A 363 5.66 13.41 15.39
C ARG A 363 4.99 12.95 14.10
N ALA A 364 3.70 12.59 14.15
CA ALA A 364 2.96 12.18 12.98
C ALA A 364 2.88 13.30 11.94
N LEU A 365 2.64 14.53 12.37
CA LEU A 365 2.56 15.70 11.50
C LEU A 365 3.90 16.05 10.83
N ASP A 366 5.01 15.77 11.48
CA ASP A 366 6.36 16.03 10.96
C ASP A 366 6.94 14.83 10.18
N ARG A 367 6.19 13.71 10.07
CA ARG A 367 6.60 12.53 9.28
C ARG A 367 6.56 12.83 7.79
N GLU A 368 7.69 12.56 7.10
CA GLU A 368 7.74 12.64 5.64
C GLU A 368 6.97 11.48 4.98
N ILE A 369 6.11 11.82 4.04
CA ILE A 369 5.29 10.88 3.27
C ILE A 369 5.51 11.14 1.79
N ARG A 370 5.89 10.10 1.03
CA ARG A 370 5.83 10.15 -0.42
C ARG A 370 4.40 9.87 -0.85
N PHE A 371 3.82 10.81 -1.58
CA PHE A 371 2.46 10.72 -2.07
C PHE A 371 2.38 11.16 -3.53
N ASN A 372 1.77 10.30 -4.35
CA ASN A 372 1.33 10.66 -5.68
C ASN A 372 -0.19 10.78 -5.64
N VAL A 373 -0.70 11.97 -5.91
CA VAL A 373 -2.13 12.26 -5.90
C VAL A 373 -2.52 12.96 -7.20
N GLU A 374 -3.53 12.40 -7.87
CA GLU A 374 -4.13 12.94 -9.08
C GLU A 374 -5.64 13.03 -8.86
N SER A 375 -6.12 14.22 -8.49
CA SER A 375 -7.57 14.53 -8.35
C SER A 375 -8.36 13.45 -7.58
N ALA A 376 -7.85 13.01 -6.43
CA ALA A 376 -8.45 11.93 -5.65
C ALA A 376 -9.59 12.42 -4.74
N ARG A 377 -10.51 11.52 -4.37
CA ARG A 377 -11.56 11.82 -3.39
C ARG A 377 -10.97 12.09 -2.01
N LEU A 378 -11.56 13.05 -1.28
CA LEU A 378 -11.11 13.43 0.06
C LEU A 378 -10.97 12.23 1.00
N GLU A 379 -11.90 11.28 0.97
CA GLU A 379 -11.82 10.05 1.76
C GLU A 379 -10.60 9.18 1.39
N ASN A 380 -10.25 9.10 0.10
CA ASN A 380 -9.09 8.32 -0.36
C ASN A 380 -7.78 8.98 0.07
N VAL A 381 -7.67 10.30 -0.09
CA VAL A 381 -6.52 11.08 0.37
C VAL A 381 -6.32 10.92 1.87
N THR A 382 -7.38 11.13 2.66
CA THR A 382 -7.29 11.02 4.13
C THR A 382 -7.02 9.59 4.59
N ASN A 383 -7.58 8.58 3.93
CA ASN A 383 -7.30 7.16 4.23
C ASN A 383 -5.85 6.79 3.93
N PHE A 384 -5.30 7.26 2.80
CA PHE A 384 -3.89 7.04 2.47
C PHE A 384 -2.98 7.72 3.51
N LEU A 385 -3.20 9.01 3.79
CA LEU A 385 -2.39 9.75 4.75
C LEU A 385 -2.48 9.15 6.16
N ARG A 386 -3.66 8.67 6.57
CA ARG A 386 -3.86 7.95 7.83
C ARG A 386 -3.01 6.68 7.92
N ALA A 387 -3.00 5.89 6.85
CA ALA A 387 -2.23 4.65 6.80
C ALA A 387 -0.72 4.91 6.87
N MET A 388 -0.24 5.91 6.13
CA MET A 388 1.18 6.25 6.07
C MET A 388 1.69 6.93 7.35
N ALA A 389 0.87 7.79 7.94
CA ALA A 389 1.25 8.52 9.16
C ALA A 389 0.97 7.75 10.46
N ARG A 390 0.27 6.62 10.40
CA ARG A 390 -0.13 5.81 11.56
C ARG A 390 -0.88 6.59 12.64
N VAL A 391 -1.61 7.61 12.23
CA VAL A 391 -2.45 8.41 13.11
C VAL A 391 -3.88 8.41 12.59
N LYS A 392 -4.86 8.30 13.48
CA LYS A 392 -6.26 8.43 13.07
C LYS A 392 -6.51 9.79 12.46
N ILE A 393 -7.13 9.82 11.28
CA ILE A 393 -7.63 11.04 10.63
C ILE A 393 -9.13 10.82 10.41
N ALA A 394 -9.94 11.56 11.16
CA ALA A 394 -11.39 11.45 11.10
C ALA A 394 -11.99 12.63 10.33
N LEU A 395 -12.91 12.35 9.42
CA LEU A 395 -13.72 13.35 8.73
C LEU A 395 -14.99 13.60 9.55
N ASP A 396 -15.20 14.85 10.00
CA ASP A 396 -16.42 15.23 10.69
C ASP A 396 -17.53 15.56 9.68
N PRO A 397 -18.64 14.80 9.64
CA PRO A 397 -19.69 15.01 8.64
C PRO A 397 -20.39 16.38 8.73
N ASP A 398 -20.56 16.91 9.94
CA ASP A 398 -21.24 18.19 10.15
C ASP A 398 -20.32 19.35 9.75
N GLU A 399 -19.05 19.27 10.06
CA GLU A 399 -18.04 20.26 9.67
C GLU A 399 -17.83 20.27 8.15
N LEU A 400 -17.81 19.10 7.49
CA LEU A 400 -17.75 19.02 6.03
C LEU A 400 -18.97 19.65 5.38
N LYS A 401 -20.18 19.34 5.89
CA LYS A 401 -21.43 19.89 5.39
C LYS A 401 -21.48 21.41 5.51
N ALA A 402 -20.93 21.98 6.58
CA ALA A 402 -20.90 23.42 6.83
C ALA A 402 -20.15 24.22 5.74
N VAL A 403 -19.23 23.59 5.02
CA VAL A 403 -18.48 24.19 3.89
C VAL A 403 -18.88 23.61 2.53
N GLY A 404 -19.99 22.85 2.46
CA GLY A 404 -20.48 22.25 1.22
C GLY A 404 -19.60 21.11 0.68
N VAL A 405 -18.74 20.52 1.51
CA VAL A 405 -17.83 19.43 1.16
C VAL A 405 -18.44 18.10 1.59
N ARG A 406 -18.18 17.04 0.81
CA ARG A 406 -18.56 15.66 1.11
C ARG A 406 -17.31 14.77 1.10
N LYS A 407 -17.41 13.56 1.64
CA LYS A 407 -16.31 12.58 1.64
C LYS A 407 -15.83 12.24 0.22
N ASP A 408 -16.75 12.22 -0.75
CA ASP A 408 -16.46 11.96 -2.16
C ASP A 408 -16.06 13.22 -2.96
N THR A 409 -15.97 14.40 -2.32
CA THR A 409 -15.46 15.62 -2.97
C THR A 409 -14.03 15.38 -3.45
N ILE A 410 -13.77 15.76 -4.71
CA ILE A 410 -12.43 15.67 -5.29
C ILE A 410 -11.53 16.72 -4.64
N VAL A 411 -10.42 16.28 -4.11
CA VAL A 411 -9.32 17.16 -3.68
C VAL A 411 -8.61 17.61 -4.95
N PRO A 412 -8.62 18.90 -5.26
CA PRO A 412 -8.11 19.40 -6.53
C PRO A 412 -6.57 19.55 -6.47
N LEU A 413 -5.87 18.52 -6.02
CA LEU A 413 -4.43 18.50 -5.88
C LEU A 413 -3.86 17.45 -6.82
N GLU A 414 -2.90 17.87 -7.65
CA GLU A 414 -2.10 16.99 -8.48
C GLU A 414 -0.63 17.20 -8.11
N ALA A 415 -0.03 16.18 -7.51
CA ALA A 415 1.34 16.25 -7.03
C ALA A 415 1.94 14.84 -6.89
N ASP A 416 3.20 14.70 -7.26
CA ASP A 416 4.06 13.57 -6.87
C ASP A 416 5.26 14.14 -6.11
N GLY A 417 5.41 13.75 -4.86
CA GLY A 417 6.48 14.30 -4.06
C GLY A 417 6.60 13.69 -2.67
N ARG A 418 7.56 14.22 -1.93
CA ARG A 418 7.84 13.83 -0.56
C ARG A 418 7.75 15.08 0.32
N LEU A 419 6.71 15.13 1.15
CA LEU A 419 6.42 16.22 2.08
C LEU A 419 6.02 15.64 3.43
N THR A 420 6.04 16.47 4.48
CA THR A 420 5.48 16.04 5.77
C THR A 420 3.97 15.84 5.68
N LEU A 421 3.41 15.02 6.61
CA LEU A 421 1.95 14.87 6.75
C LEU A 421 1.26 16.24 6.90
N ARG A 422 1.86 17.15 7.65
CA ARG A 422 1.38 18.53 7.86
C ARG A 422 1.20 19.23 6.53
N SER A 423 2.23 19.23 5.69
CA SER A 423 2.22 19.87 4.38
C SER A 423 1.21 19.22 3.44
N TRP A 424 1.11 17.89 3.42
CA TRP A 424 0.09 17.20 2.63
C TRP A 424 -1.34 17.54 3.07
N LEU A 425 -1.60 17.58 4.38
CA LEU A 425 -2.91 17.98 4.90
C LEU A 425 -3.23 19.44 4.56
N ASN A 426 -2.28 20.36 4.73
CA ASN A 426 -2.48 21.77 4.40
C ASN A 426 -2.81 21.95 2.92
N LEU A 427 -2.04 21.33 2.02
CA LEU A 427 -2.24 21.41 0.57
C LEU A 427 -3.57 20.78 0.13
N SER A 428 -3.97 19.67 0.76
CA SER A 428 -5.22 18.97 0.41
C SER A 428 -6.48 19.63 0.96
N LEU A 429 -6.42 20.20 2.15
CA LEU A 429 -7.60 20.68 2.89
C LEU A 429 -7.89 22.17 2.70
N ALA A 430 -6.84 23.00 2.59
CA ALA A 430 -7.02 24.45 2.46
C ALA A 430 -7.88 24.87 1.27
N PRO A 431 -7.77 24.27 0.06
CA PRO A 431 -8.62 24.60 -1.08
C PRO A 431 -10.10 24.28 -0.86
N LEU A 432 -10.40 23.40 0.09
CA LEU A 432 -11.77 23.00 0.46
C LEU A 432 -12.32 23.79 1.66
N GLY A 433 -11.58 24.77 2.18
CA GLY A 433 -11.97 25.53 3.38
C GLY A 433 -11.91 24.69 4.66
N LEU A 434 -11.11 23.64 4.66
CA LEU A 434 -10.92 22.70 5.77
C LEU A 434 -9.55 22.88 6.43
N THR A 435 -9.44 22.42 7.67
CA THR A 435 -8.21 22.27 8.45
C THR A 435 -8.32 21.03 9.33
N TYR A 436 -7.34 20.82 10.21
CA TYR A 436 -7.33 19.70 11.16
C TYR A 436 -6.98 20.17 12.57
N VAL A 437 -7.59 19.51 13.54
CA VAL A 437 -7.42 19.77 14.97
C VAL A 437 -7.15 18.44 15.70
N PRO A 438 -6.62 18.47 16.95
CA PRO A 438 -6.57 17.28 17.79
C PRO A 438 -7.98 16.72 18.00
N GLY A 439 -8.14 15.41 17.84
CA GLY A 439 -9.34 14.65 18.21
C GLY A 439 -8.99 13.67 19.33
N ASP A 440 -9.97 12.87 19.77
CA ASP A 440 -9.81 11.96 20.92
C ASP A 440 -8.68 10.93 20.78
N ARG A 441 -8.38 10.49 19.58
CA ARG A 441 -7.36 9.46 19.28
C ARG A 441 -6.53 9.76 18.03
N GLY A 442 -6.44 11.03 17.60
CA GLY A 442 -5.75 11.40 16.37
C GLY A 442 -6.11 12.79 15.90
N LEU A 443 -6.20 12.98 14.60
CA LEU A 443 -6.61 14.24 13.98
C LEU A 443 -8.08 14.19 13.56
N LYS A 444 -8.76 15.32 13.66
CA LYS A 444 -10.14 15.54 13.19
C LYS A 444 -10.13 16.63 12.13
N ILE A 445 -10.66 16.35 10.96
CA ILE A 445 -10.82 17.32 9.88
C ILE A 445 -12.08 18.13 10.15
N VAL A 446 -11.92 19.44 10.17
CA VAL A 446 -12.98 20.42 10.47
C VAL A 446 -12.92 21.59 9.50
N ARG A 447 -13.98 22.41 9.43
CA ARG A 447 -13.93 23.68 8.69
C ARG A 447 -12.86 24.60 9.27
N LYS A 448 -12.18 25.34 8.42
CA LYS A 448 -11.17 26.31 8.82
C LYS A 448 -11.83 27.55 9.37
N THR A 449 -11.38 28.00 10.55
CA THR A 449 -11.74 29.27 11.18
C THR A 449 -10.47 29.99 11.62
N SER A 450 -10.60 31.27 12.03
CA SER A 450 -9.44 32.02 12.56
C SER A 450 -8.82 31.38 13.81
N ASP A 451 -9.60 30.63 14.58
CA ASP A 451 -9.22 30.17 15.91
C ASP A 451 -8.73 28.72 15.95
N ASN A 452 -9.06 27.90 14.94
CA ASN A 452 -8.77 26.47 14.93
C ASN A 452 -7.61 26.04 14.00
N ASP A 453 -6.88 27.00 13.41
CA ASP A 453 -5.81 26.74 12.44
C ASP A 453 -4.41 26.61 13.09
N THR A 454 -4.36 26.18 14.34
CA THR A 454 -3.11 26.19 15.13
C THR A 454 -2.13 25.10 14.73
N LEU A 455 -2.60 23.88 14.46
CA LEU A 455 -1.75 22.76 14.03
C LEU A 455 -1.26 22.91 12.58
N ALA A 456 -2.01 23.62 11.75
CA ALA A 456 -1.65 23.87 10.36
C ALA A 456 -0.63 24.98 10.16
N ARG A 457 -0.24 25.71 11.24
CA ARG A 457 0.77 26.77 11.16
C ARG A 457 2.16 26.19 10.87
N PRO A 458 2.98 26.89 10.07
CA PRO A 458 4.34 26.45 9.79
C PRO A 458 5.15 26.29 11.07
N THR A 459 5.86 25.18 11.18
CA THR A 459 6.81 24.91 12.26
C THR A 459 8.20 25.45 11.90
N ALA A 460 9.10 25.53 12.89
CA ALA A 460 10.49 25.87 12.65
C ALA A 460 11.17 24.86 11.67
N ALA A 461 10.78 23.58 11.73
CA ALA A 461 11.25 22.55 10.81
C ALA A 461 10.81 22.83 9.37
N GLN A 462 9.53 23.16 9.15
CA GLN A 462 9.03 23.56 7.83
C GLN A 462 9.67 24.84 7.31
N ALA A 463 9.90 25.83 8.19
CA ALA A 463 10.61 27.05 7.79
C ALA A 463 12.05 26.73 7.31
N LYS A 464 12.75 25.82 7.99
CA LYS A 464 14.06 25.33 7.58
C LYS A 464 14.00 24.55 6.25
N ALA A 465 12.99 23.72 6.06
CA ALA A 465 12.78 22.98 4.81
C ALA A 465 12.47 23.94 3.65
N ASN A 466 11.59 24.93 3.84
CA ASN A 466 11.32 25.96 2.85
C ASN A 466 12.59 26.76 2.48
N ALA A 467 13.43 27.09 3.46
CA ALA A 467 14.71 27.76 3.21
C ALA A 467 15.67 26.88 2.39
N ARG A 468 15.69 25.55 2.63
CA ARG A 468 16.45 24.58 1.84
C ARG A 468 15.97 24.55 0.39
N VAL A 469 14.66 24.44 0.15
CA VAL A 469 14.04 24.50 -1.17
C VAL A 469 14.42 25.82 -1.88
N GLY A 470 14.29 26.96 -1.20
CA GLY A 470 14.70 28.26 -1.74
C GLY A 470 16.19 28.35 -2.08
N ALA A 471 17.06 27.65 -1.33
CA ALA A 471 18.48 27.60 -1.65
C ALA A 471 18.78 26.77 -2.92
N VAL A 472 18.00 25.72 -3.16
CA VAL A 472 18.10 24.93 -4.41
C VAL A 472 17.72 25.77 -5.62
N LEU A 473 16.71 26.63 -5.53
CA LEU A 473 16.27 27.50 -6.61
C LEU A 473 17.33 28.55 -7.03
N LYS A 474 18.32 28.83 -6.19
CA LYS A 474 19.44 29.72 -6.49
C LYS A 474 20.53 29.06 -7.36
N ARG A 475 20.41 27.76 -7.65
CA ARG A 475 21.35 27.03 -8.52
C ARG A 475 20.84 27.02 -9.95
N SER A 476 21.75 26.91 -10.91
CA SER A 476 21.40 26.60 -12.30
C SER A 476 21.00 25.12 -12.39
N VAL A 477 19.95 24.83 -13.15
CA VAL A 477 19.44 23.48 -13.41
C VAL A 477 19.30 23.34 -14.92
N PRO A 478 19.89 22.31 -15.55
CA PRO A 478 19.81 22.13 -16.98
C PRO A 478 18.39 21.75 -17.43
N PHE A 479 17.87 22.48 -18.43
CA PHE A 479 16.62 22.14 -19.10
C PHE A 479 16.52 22.77 -20.48
N ASP A 480 15.71 22.15 -21.35
CA ASP A 480 15.36 22.66 -22.67
C ASP A 480 13.94 22.19 -23.02
N PHE A 481 12.99 23.14 -22.95
CA PHE A 481 11.57 22.85 -23.16
C PHE A 481 11.05 23.59 -24.40
N HIS A 482 10.40 22.85 -25.29
CA HIS A 482 9.83 23.37 -26.53
C HIS A 482 8.35 23.06 -26.65
N LYS A 483 7.49 23.94 -26.13
CA LYS A 483 6.04 23.72 -26.03
C LYS A 483 5.71 22.44 -25.26
N ASP A 484 6.47 22.18 -24.21
CA ASP A 484 6.23 21.02 -23.33
C ASP A 484 5.09 21.32 -22.35
N PRO A 485 4.21 20.33 -22.05
CA PRO A 485 3.19 20.47 -21.04
C PRO A 485 3.79 20.79 -19.67
N LEU A 486 3.14 21.69 -18.91
CA LEU A 486 3.60 22.11 -17.59
C LEU A 486 3.87 20.93 -16.66
N LYS A 487 3.03 19.89 -16.67
CA LYS A 487 3.25 18.65 -15.90
C LYS A 487 4.59 17.98 -16.18
N LYS A 488 5.01 17.93 -17.47
CA LYS A 488 6.30 17.35 -17.87
C LYS A 488 7.46 18.20 -17.37
N VAL A 489 7.32 19.51 -17.46
CA VAL A 489 8.31 20.48 -16.99
C VAL A 489 8.51 20.33 -15.48
N LEU A 490 7.43 20.31 -14.69
CA LEU A 490 7.52 20.18 -13.25
C LEU A 490 8.13 18.83 -12.82
N ALA A 491 7.78 17.74 -13.51
CA ALA A 491 8.37 16.43 -13.26
C ALA A 491 9.88 16.39 -13.55
N HIS A 492 10.34 17.04 -14.64
CA HIS A 492 11.75 17.16 -14.93
C HIS A 492 12.49 17.97 -13.85
N LEU A 493 11.98 19.14 -13.48
CA LEU A 493 12.57 19.97 -12.45
C LEU A 493 12.61 19.26 -11.09
N ALA A 494 11.57 18.51 -10.74
CA ALA A 494 11.55 17.69 -9.52
C ALA A 494 12.64 16.62 -9.55
N THR A 495 12.88 15.99 -10.69
CA THR A 495 13.93 14.98 -10.88
C THR A 495 15.32 15.57 -10.71
N GLU A 496 15.59 16.72 -11.35
CA GLU A 496 16.91 17.38 -11.31
C GLU A 496 17.22 17.99 -9.94
N THR A 497 16.22 18.60 -9.31
CA THR A 497 16.41 19.29 -8.03
C THR A 497 16.26 18.39 -6.81
N LYS A 498 15.59 17.26 -6.94
CA LYS A 498 15.13 16.39 -5.85
C LYS A 498 14.15 17.08 -4.90
N GLU A 499 13.50 18.15 -5.35
CA GLU A 499 12.48 18.88 -4.60
C GLU A 499 11.09 18.63 -5.19
N THR A 500 10.04 18.86 -4.38
CA THR A 500 8.65 18.71 -4.81
C THR A 500 8.18 19.98 -5.53
N PHE A 501 7.62 19.79 -6.72
CA PHE A 501 6.94 20.83 -7.51
C PHE A 501 5.48 20.46 -7.66
N LEU A 502 4.58 21.41 -7.39
CA LEU A 502 3.13 21.19 -7.53
C LEU A 502 2.43 22.48 -7.97
N VAL A 503 1.20 22.34 -8.45
CA VAL A 503 0.38 23.48 -8.84
C VAL A 503 -0.72 23.70 -7.80
N ASP A 504 -0.86 24.93 -7.34
CA ASP A 504 -1.98 25.32 -6.48
C ASP A 504 -3.30 25.16 -7.26
N PRO A 505 -4.27 24.40 -6.74
CA PRO A 505 -5.54 24.19 -7.41
C PRO A 505 -6.26 25.47 -7.79
N SER A 506 -6.09 26.54 -7.01
CA SER A 506 -6.69 27.84 -7.30
C SER A 506 -6.11 28.49 -8.58
N ALA A 507 -4.91 28.07 -9.00
CA ALA A 507 -4.30 28.52 -10.25
C ALA A 507 -4.91 27.86 -11.49
N LEU A 508 -5.62 26.75 -11.36
CA LEU A 508 -6.18 25.92 -12.45
C LEU A 508 -7.70 26.12 -12.68
N LYS A 509 -8.32 27.20 -12.22
CA LYS A 509 -9.76 27.46 -12.43
C LYS A 509 -10.10 27.78 -13.89
N ALA A 510 -11.35 27.51 -14.31
CA ALA A 510 -11.83 27.64 -15.69
C ALA A 510 -11.37 28.92 -16.40
N GLY A 511 -10.82 28.78 -17.60
CA GLY A 511 -10.26 29.88 -18.42
C GLY A 511 -8.81 30.23 -18.13
N VAL A 512 -8.10 29.44 -17.34
CA VAL A 512 -6.70 29.61 -16.89
C VAL A 512 -5.86 28.40 -17.33
N PRO A 513 -4.53 28.50 -17.35
CA PRO A 513 -3.64 27.39 -17.72
C PRO A 513 -3.99 26.10 -16.96
N THR A 514 -3.95 24.98 -17.68
CA THR A 514 -4.05 23.61 -17.13
C THR A 514 -2.65 23.01 -17.00
N LEU A 515 -2.54 21.85 -16.40
CA LEU A 515 -1.28 21.07 -16.40
C LEU A 515 -0.79 20.69 -17.81
N ASP A 516 -1.68 20.69 -18.79
CA ASP A 516 -1.34 20.48 -20.20
C ASP A 516 -0.99 21.79 -20.93
N THR A 517 -1.05 22.94 -20.25
CA THR A 517 -0.58 24.21 -20.81
C THR A 517 0.89 24.09 -21.19
N THR A 518 1.19 24.43 -22.42
CA THR A 518 2.56 24.31 -22.93
C THR A 518 3.40 25.55 -22.58
N VAL A 519 4.60 25.28 -22.11
CA VAL A 519 5.62 26.30 -21.82
C VAL A 519 6.90 26.02 -22.61
N SER A 520 7.69 27.07 -22.86
CA SER A 520 8.97 26.94 -23.55
C SER A 520 10.03 27.77 -22.84
N GLY A 521 11.22 27.24 -22.76
CA GLY A 521 12.37 27.91 -22.16
C GLY A 521 13.58 26.99 -22.15
N SER A 522 14.78 27.57 -22.12
CA SER A 522 16.02 26.81 -22.00
C SER A 522 16.89 27.38 -20.89
N ASP A 523 17.73 26.51 -20.32
CA ASP A 523 18.72 26.93 -19.33
C ASP A 523 19.72 27.91 -19.97
N SER A 524 19.80 29.09 -19.37
CA SER A 524 20.76 30.15 -19.76
C SER A 524 21.97 30.21 -18.82
N GLY A 525 22.14 29.23 -17.93
CA GLY A 525 23.10 29.27 -16.83
C GLY A 525 22.67 30.17 -15.65
N ALA A 526 21.46 30.74 -15.71
CA ALA A 526 20.90 31.55 -14.64
C ALA A 526 20.39 30.70 -13.49
N PRO A 527 20.22 31.26 -12.27
CA PRO A 527 19.52 30.57 -11.18
C PRO A 527 18.13 30.13 -11.62
N LEU A 528 17.71 28.94 -11.13
CA LEU A 528 16.40 28.34 -11.47
C LEU A 528 15.22 29.26 -11.06
N GLU A 529 15.37 30.05 -10.01
CA GLU A 529 14.35 31.04 -9.59
C GLU A 529 14.02 32.03 -10.72
N LYS A 530 15.04 32.55 -11.43
CA LYS A 530 14.83 33.41 -12.58
C LYS A 530 14.28 32.68 -13.79
N ALA A 531 14.80 31.51 -14.06
CA ALA A 531 14.33 30.66 -15.15
C ALA A 531 12.86 30.26 -14.99
N LEU A 532 12.41 29.96 -13.76
CA LEU A 532 11.01 29.71 -13.45
C LEU A 532 10.11 30.92 -13.68
N ASP A 533 10.55 32.10 -13.28
CA ASP A 533 9.80 33.35 -13.55
C ASP A 533 9.62 33.58 -15.05
N ASP A 534 10.70 33.43 -15.84
CA ASP A 534 10.66 33.58 -17.27
C ASP A 534 9.76 32.52 -17.96
N LEU A 535 9.81 31.28 -17.48
CA LEU A 535 9.04 30.13 -17.99
C LEU A 535 7.54 30.26 -17.71
N LEU A 536 7.18 30.71 -16.49
CA LEU A 536 5.79 30.74 -15.99
C LEU A 536 5.04 32.04 -16.37
N ALA A 537 5.75 33.14 -16.54
CA ALA A 537 5.16 34.45 -16.81
C ALA A 537 4.25 34.50 -18.06
N PRO A 538 4.60 33.90 -19.21
CA PRO A 538 3.73 33.91 -20.39
C PRO A 538 2.38 33.21 -20.15
N ALA A 539 2.34 32.26 -19.19
CA ALA A 539 1.14 31.55 -18.79
C ALA A 539 0.35 32.26 -17.67
N GLY A 540 0.76 33.47 -17.25
CA GLY A 540 0.14 34.17 -16.12
C GLY A 540 0.38 33.52 -14.75
N LEU A 541 1.43 32.68 -14.67
CA LEU A 541 1.78 31.93 -13.48
C LEU A 541 3.06 32.52 -12.83
N THR A 542 3.23 32.20 -11.57
CA THR A 542 4.43 32.44 -10.76
C THR A 542 4.57 31.29 -9.77
N TYR A 543 5.53 31.35 -8.87
CA TYR A 543 5.70 30.35 -7.84
C TYR A 543 5.93 30.96 -6.46
N VAL A 544 5.68 30.17 -5.43
CA VAL A 544 6.04 30.48 -4.05
C VAL A 544 6.64 29.22 -3.41
N VAL A 545 7.58 29.40 -2.49
CA VAL A 545 8.10 28.29 -1.68
C VAL A 545 7.30 28.23 -0.39
N ARG A 546 6.49 27.19 -0.25
CA ARG A 546 5.69 26.92 0.94
C ARG A 546 5.40 25.43 1.07
N GLU A 547 5.03 24.96 2.26
CA GLU A 547 4.71 23.56 2.51
C GLU A 547 5.81 22.61 2.00
N GLU A 548 7.08 23.03 2.16
CA GLU A 548 8.27 22.25 1.77
C GLU A 548 8.38 22.00 0.25
N ALA A 549 7.66 22.75 -0.56
CA ALA A 549 7.55 22.59 -2.00
C ALA A 549 7.66 23.92 -2.76
N VAL A 550 7.94 23.81 -4.05
CA VAL A 550 7.76 24.88 -5.02
C VAL A 550 6.32 24.82 -5.53
N VAL A 551 5.50 25.75 -5.12
CA VAL A 551 4.06 25.78 -5.44
C VAL A 551 3.82 26.80 -6.54
N ILE A 552 3.42 26.33 -7.72
CA ILE A 552 3.04 27.16 -8.84
C ILE A 552 1.67 27.77 -8.56
N THR A 553 1.55 29.09 -8.67
CA THR A 553 0.33 29.85 -8.39
C THR A 553 0.11 30.92 -9.46
N ARG A 554 -1.03 31.62 -9.39
CA ARG A 554 -1.28 32.76 -10.29
C ARG A 554 -0.39 33.95 -9.93
N ARG A 555 -0.01 34.70 -10.95
CA ARG A 555 0.52 36.05 -10.72
C ARG A 555 -0.56 36.91 -10.10
N PRO A 556 -0.21 37.73 -9.08
CA PRO A 556 -1.16 38.69 -8.48
C PRO A 556 -1.77 39.63 -9.50
#